data_3f426af0445971c6af4796cf4546061c
#
_entry.id   3f426af0445971c6af4796cf4546061c
#
_cell.length_a   1.000
_cell.length_b   1.000
_cell.length_c   1.000
_cell.angle_alpha   90.00
_cell.angle_beta   90.00
_cell.angle_gamma   90.00
#
_symmetry.space_group_name_H-M   'P 1'
#
loop_
_entity.id
_entity.type
_entity.pdbx_description
1 polymer ?
#
loop_
_entity_poly.entity_id
_entity_poly.type
_entity_poly.pdbx_seq_one_letter_code
_entity_poly.pdbx_strand_id
1 'polypeptide(L)'
;MNGILDSIGSAITTVSDFVCGYPLFILLIGGGLFLFFYSGAVSLRRIGYSIKALRYKSEVAGEGQISSFQALMSAIASTVGMGNIAGVAIAITVGGPGAIFWMWVSAVVGMSTKFFEGALAIMYKGHDSAGEPQGGTMYIILHGLGERWKPFAYFFAVVGLIGTLCVMQANQLVESVTTVFTTPAGIENTLGLRFVMGIVISLVVGAVIIGGIRRISVIS
;
A
#
# COMPACT_ATOMS: atom_id res chain seq x y z
N MET A 1 28.85 17.55 14.65
CA MET A 1 27.96 17.15 13.56
C MET A 1 27.03 16.04 14.00
N ASN A 2 27.48 15.06 14.79
CA ASN A 2 26.64 13.96 15.29
C ASN A 2 25.49 14.42 16.18
N GLY A 3 25.70 15.37 17.09
CA GLY A 3 24.64 15.84 18.00
C GLY A 3 23.45 16.55 17.34
N ILE A 4 23.65 17.20 16.18
CA ILE A 4 22.55 17.83 15.41
C ILE A 4 21.73 16.75 14.69
N LEU A 5 22.41 15.77 14.11
CA LEU A 5 21.74 14.64 13.43
C LEU A 5 20.93 13.80 14.43
N ASP A 6 21.47 13.58 15.62
CA ASP A 6 20.78 12.85 16.70
C ASP A 6 19.56 13.63 17.21
N SER A 7 19.66 14.96 17.34
CA SER A 7 18.53 15.82 17.74
C SER A 7 17.43 15.86 16.66
N ILE A 8 17.81 15.91 15.38
CA ILE A 8 16.84 15.85 14.28
C ILE A 8 16.18 14.46 14.24
N GLY A 9 16.97 13.41 14.39
CA GLY A 9 16.47 12.03 14.43
C GLY A 9 15.46 11.83 15.56
N SER A 10 15.79 12.27 16.77
CA SER A 10 14.88 12.15 17.92
C SER A 10 13.60 12.98 17.75
N ALA A 11 13.68 14.17 17.17
CA ALA A 11 12.52 14.99 16.89
C ALA A 11 11.59 14.33 15.87
N ILE A 12 12.15 13.78 14.77
CA ILE A 12 11.40 13.05 13.75
C ILE A 12 10.71 11.83 14.37
N THR A 13 11.43 11.05 15.18
CA THR A 13 10.87 9.87 15.86
C THR A 13 9.73 10.26 16.78
N THR A 14 9.91 11.30 17.60
CA THR A 14 8.86 11.78 18.53
C THR A 14 7.59 12.21 17.78
N VAL A 15 7.76 12.96 16.68
CA VAL A 15 6.62 13.39 15.85
C VAL A 15 5.96 12.20 15.18
N SER A 16 6.75 11.26 14.65
CA SER A 16 6.25 10.04 14.04
C SER A 16 5.44 9.20 15.02
N ASP A 17 5.98 8.96 16.23
CA ASP A 17 5.32 8.16 17.25
C ASP A 17 4.01 8.81 17.73
N PHE A 18 4.00 10.14 17.86
CA PHE A 18 2.78 10.86 18.18
C PHE A 18 1.74 10.75 17.07
N VAL A 19 2.10 11.05 15.82
CA VAL A 19 1.17 11.06 14.69
C VAL A 19 0.67 9.65 14.37
N CYS A 20 1.56 8.66 14.35
CA CYS A 20 1.24 7.26 14.06
C CYS A 20 0.58 6.52 15.24
N GLY A 21 0.53 7.13 16.42
CA GLY A 21 -0.12 6.58 17.59
C GLY A 21 -1.64 6.77 17.60
N TYR A 22 -2.14 7.26 18.74
CA TYR A 22 -3.59 7.47 18.97
C TYR A 22 -4.28 8.35 17.92
N PRO A 23 -3.71 9.48 17.44
CA PRO A 23 -4.37 10.33 16.47
C PRO A 23 -4.68 9.58 15.15
N LEU A 24 -3.71 8.85 14.62
CA LEU A 24 -3.91 8.06 13.41
C LEU A 24 -4.92 6.93 13.64
N PHE A 25 -4.85 6.24 14.78
CA PHE A 25 -5.80 5.19 15.15
C PHE A 25 -7.24 5.72 15.20
N ILE A 26 -7.46 6.84 15.89
CA ILE A 26 -8.79 7.47 16.00
C ILE A 26 -9.29 7.89 14.62
N LEU A 27 -8.43 8.47 13.78
CA LEU A 27 -8.79 8.91 12.44
C LEU A 27 -9.15 7.72 11.53
N LEU A 28 -8.38 6.65 11.55
CA LEU A 28 -8.61 5.48 10.70
C LEU A 28 -9.86 4.70 11.15
N ILE A 29 -9.96 4.39 12.43
CA ILE A 29 -11.11 3.63 12.94
C ILE A 29 -12.35 4.49 12.99
N GLY A 30 -12.26 5.70 13.53
CA GLY A 30 -13.40 6.63 13.60
C GLY A 30 -13.89 7.06 12.22
N GLY A 31 -12.99 7.43 11.33
CA GLY A 31 -13.31 7.76 9.94
C GLY A 31 -13.90 6.57 9.19
N GLY A 32 -13.32 5.39 9.35
CA GLY A 32 -13.82 4.17 8.74
C GLY A 32 -15.21 3.77 9.24
N LEU A 33 -15.45 3.86 10.56
CA LEU A 33 -16.79 3.64 11.15
C LEU A 33 -17.80 4.68 10.66
N PHE A 34 -17.41 5.94 10.62
CA PHE A 34 -18.26 7.00 10.06
C PHE A 34 -18.69 6.66 8.63
N LEU A 35 -17.74 6.33 7.75
CA LEU A 35 -18.01 5.96 6.37
C LEU A 35 -18.85 4.67 6.27
N PHE A 36 -18.61 3.70 7.15
CA PHE A 36 -19.38 2.46 7.21
C PHE A 36 -20.85 2.71 7.50
N PHE A 37 -21.15 3.49 8.54
CA PHE A 37 -22.53 3.83 8.90
C PHE A 37 -23.16 4.81 7.91
N TYR A 38 -22.43 5.81 7.44
CA TYR A 38 -22.90 6.78 6.45
C TYR A 38 -23.33 6.10 5.15
N SER A 39 -22.61 5.08 4.70
CA SER A 39 -22.95 4.32 3.50
C SER A 39 -24.03 3.24 3.72
N GLY A 40 -24.51 3.04 4.95
CA GLY A 40 -25.40 1.94 5.27
C GLY A 40 -24.76 0.56 5.04
N ALA A 41 -23.49 0.43 5.39
CA ALA A 41 -22.69 -0.81 5.24
C ALA A 41 -22.63 -1.33 3.78
N VAL A 42 -22.57 -0.42 2.80
CA VAL A 42 -22.59 -0.76 1.37
C VAL A 42 -21.52 -1.79 0.99
N SER A 43 -20.38 -1.72 1.63
CA SER A 43 -19.24 -2.63 1.41
C SER A 43 -19.63 -4.08 1.67
N LEU A 44 -20.40 -4.35 2.75
CA LEU A 44 -20.88 -5.68 3.09
C LEU A 44 -22.10 -6.07 2.26
N ARG A 45 -23.06 -5.16 2.13
CA ARG A 45 -24.33 -5.44 1.43
C ARG A 45 -24.15 -5.78 -0.04
N ARG A 46 -23.10 -5.24 -0.68
CA ARG A 46 -22.84 -5.43 -2.10
C ARG A 46 -21.69 -6.37 -2.44
N ILE A 47 -21.20 -7.15 -1.48
CA ILE A 47 -20.14 -8.16 -1.72
C ILE A 47 -20.53 -9.12 -2.86
N GLY A 48 -21.77 -9.64 -2.87
CA GLY A 48 -22.23 -10.53 -3.93
C GLY A 48 -22.22 -9.88 -5.32
N TYR A 49 -22.52 -8.60 -5.41
CA TYR A 49 -22.42 -7.85 -6.67
C TYR A 49 -20.95 -7.68 -7.10
N SER A 50 -20.06 -7.37 -6.16
CA SER A 50 -18.63 -7.23 -6.43
C SER A 50 -18.01 -8.52 -6.96
N ILE A 51 -18.38 -9.67 -6.38
CA ILE A 51 -17.94 -10.99 -6.87
C ILE A 51 -18.46 -11.27 -8.29
N LYS A 52 -19.72 -10.91 -8.57
CA LYS A 52 -20.26 -11.01 -9.93
C LYS A 52 -19.50 -10.12 -10.92
N ALA A 53 -19.21 -8.88 -10.53
CA ALA A 53 -18.48 -7.93 -11.37
C ALA A 53 -17.07 -8.41 -11.72
N LEU A 54 -16.40 -9.12 -10.80
CA LEU A 54 -15.09 -9.73 -11.06
C LEU A 54 -15.15 -10.87 -12.09
N ARG A 55 -16.25 -11.61 -12.11
CA ARG A 55 -16.47 -12.70 -13.08
C ARG A 55 -16.90 -12.19 -14.45
N TYR A 56 -17.42 -10.97 -14.51
CA TYR A 56 -17.83 -10.37 -15.77
C TYR A 56 -16.58 -10.02 -16.58
N LYS A 57 -16.40 -10.73 -17.69
CA LYS A 57 -15.31 -10.49 -18.62
C LYS A 57 -15.60 -9.15 -19.31
N SER A 58 -15.11 -8.07 -18.73
CA SER A 58 -15.13 -6.78 -19.40
C SER A 58 -14.33 -6.95 -20.69
N GLU A 59 -14.95 -6.75 -21.83
CA GLU A 59 -14.22 -6.59 -23.07
C GLU A 59 -13.32 -5.37 -22.87
N VAL A 60 -12.02 -5.63 -22.85
CA VAL A 60 -11.02 -4.60 -22.61
C VAL A 60 -11.04 -3.68 -23.82
N ALA A 61 -11.77 -2.59 -23.72
CA ALA A 61 -11.92 -1.62 -24.79
C ALA A 61 -10.78 -0.58 -24.69
N GLY A 62 -9.60 -0.92 -25.19
CA GLY A 62 -8.49 0.02 -25.36
C GLY A 62 -7.11 -0.58 -25.12
N GLU A 63 -6.12 -0.07 -25.82
CA GLU A 63 -4.72 -0.38 -25.56
C GLU A 63 -4.32 0.11 -24.18
N GLY A 64 -3.67 -0.73 -23.37
CA GLY A 64 -3.21 -0.39 -22.01
C GLY A 64 -4.20 -0.64 -20.88
N GLN A 65 -5.44 -1.06 -21.15
CA GLN A 65 -6.39 -1.41 -20.10
C GLN A 65 -6.17 -2.84 -19.59
N ILE A 66 -6.37 -3.04 -18.30
CA ILE A 66 -6.28 -4.34 -17.61
C ILE A 66 -7.69 -4.80 -17.20
N SER A 67 -7.91 -6.12 -17.14
CA SER A 67 -9.19 -6.66 -16.69
C SER A 67 -9.46 -6.36 -15.21
N SER A 68 -10.73 -6.39 -14.79
CA SER A 68 -11.11 -6.17 -13.38
C SER A 68 -10.42 -7.17 -12.44
N PHE A 69 -10.22 -8.40 -12.88
CA PHE A 69 -9.51 -9.41 -12.11
C PHE A 69 -8.01 -9.09 -12.00
N GLN A 70 -7.36 -8.67 -13.08
CA GLN A 70 -5.95 -8.24 -13.07
C GLN A 70 -5.75 -7.01 -12.20
N ALA A 71 -6.67 -6.05 -12.26
CA ALA A 71 -6.64 -4.87 -11.39
C ALA A 71 -6.73 -5.26 -9.91
N LEU A 72 -7.62 -6.20 -9.57
CA LEU A 72 -7.73 -6.72 -8.21
C LEU A 72 -6.45 -7.43 -7.78
N MET A 73 -5.87 -8.30 -8.60
CA MET A 73 -4.64 -9.02 -8.28
C MET A 73 -3.47 -8.05 -8.08
N SER A 74 -3.31 -7.06 -8.95
CA SER A 74 -2.30 -6.01 -8.78
C SER A 74 -2.51 -5.20 -7.50
N ALA A 75 -3.75 -4.86 -7.15
CA ALA A 75 -4.07 -4.16 -5.90
C ALA A 75 -3.74 -5.01 -4.67
N ILE A 76 -4.05 -6.31 -4.68
CA ILE A 76 -3.69 -7.23 -3.60
C ILE A 76 -2.16 -7.34 -3.49
N ALA A 77 -1.46 -7.57 -4.60
CA ALA A 77 -0.01 -7.70 -4.63
C ALA A 77 0.70 -6.44 -4.11
N SER A 78 0.18 -5.26 -4.44
CA SER A 78 0.73 -3.99 -3.94
C SER A 78 0.43 -3.72 -2.46
N THR A 79 -0.61 -4.34 -1.92
CA THR A 79 -1.06 -4.13 -0.52
C THR A 79 -0.46 -5.15 0.43
N VAL A 80 -0.20 -6.37 -0.06
CA VAL A 80 0.44 -7.42 0.75
C VAL A 80 1.93 -7.12 0.87
N GLY A 81 2.34 -6.78 2.08
CA GLY A 81 3.73 -6.43 2.40
C GLY A 81 4.12 -6.96 3.77
N MET A 82 5.28 -6.54 4.24
CA MET A 82 5.81 -6.94 5.55
C MET A 82 4.87 -6.69 6.72
N GLY A 83 4.10 -5.58 6.67
CA GLY A 83 3.11 -5.28 7.70
C GLY A 83 2.06 -6.36 7.88
N ASN A 84 1.68 -7.05 6.80
CA ASN A 84 0.68 -8.12 6.84
C ASN A 84 1.23 -9.46 7.33
N ILE A 85 2.53 -9.62 7.39
CA ILE A 85 3.21 -10.85 7.86
C ILE A 85 3.82 -10.60 9.23
N ALA A 86 4.87 -9.80 9.32
CA ALA A 86 5.56 -9.53 10.57
C ALA A 86 4.73 -8.68 11.52
N GLY A 87 3.98 -7.69 11.01
CA GLY A 87 3.10 -6.85 11.83
C GLY A 87 1.98 -7.65 12.50
N VAL A 88 1.40 -8.63 11.79
CA VAL A 88 0.41 -9.55 12.37
C VAL A 88 1.04 -10.44 13.44
N ALA A 89 2.21 -11.00 13.18
CA ALA A 89 2.94 -11.80 14.16
C ALA A 89 3.25 -11.00 15.44
N ILE A 90 3.74 -9.77 15.30
CA ILE A 90 4.00 -8.86 16.43
C ILE A 90 2.70 -8.53 17.17
N ALA A 91 1.62 -8.24 16.45
CA ALA A 91 0.34 -7.93 17.08
C ALA A 91 -0.21 -9.11 17.91
N ILE A 92 -0.01 -10.35 17.44
CA ILE A 92 -0.42 -11.55 18.19
C ILE A 92 0.49 -11.79 19.40
N THR A 93 1.79 -11.59 19.27
CA THR A 93 2.73 -11.79 20.38
C THR A 93 2.55 -10.77 21.49
N VAL A 94 2.22 -9.52 21.17
CA VAL A 94 2.02 -8.44 22.14
C VAL A 94 0.58 -8.39 22.66
N GLY A 95 -0.40 -8.55 21.78
CA GLY A 95 -1.83 -8.41 22.08
C GLY A 95 -2.55 -9.73 22.40
N GLY A 96 -1.84 -10.86 22.28
CA GLY A 96 -2.41 -12.19 22.48
C GLY A 96 -3.43 -12.58 21.40
N PRO A 97 -4.14 -13.71 21.58
CA PRO A 97 -5.11 -14.23 20.59
C PRO A 97 -6.26 -13.28 20.27
N GLY A 98 -6.62 -12.39 21.20
CA GLY A 98 -7.64 -11.38 21.01
C GLY A 98 -7.30 -10.35 19.91
N ALA A 99 -6.04 -10.18 19.59
CA ALA A 99 -5.61 -9.29 18.51
C ALA A 99 -6.23 -9.70 17.17
N ILE A 100 -6.38 -10.98 16.89
CA ILE A 100 -6.97 -11.51 15.66
C ILE A 100 -8.42 -11.03 15.50
N PHE A 101 -9.20 -11.10 16.59
CA PHE A 101 -10.59 -10.62 16.56
C PHE A 101 -10.65 -9.13 16.20
N TRP A 102 -9.83 -8.30 16.82
CA TRP A 102 -9.79 -6.87 16.53
C TRP A 102 -9.27 -6.55 15.13
N MET A 103 -8.36 -7.36 14.60
CA MET A 103 -7.93 -7.24 13.20
C MET A 103 -9.08 -7.51 12.23
N TRP A 104 -9.95 -8.49 12.50
CA TRP A 104 -11.15 -8.72 11.68
C TRP A 104 -12.14 -7.57 11.75
N VAL A 105 -12.38 -7.03 12.95
CA VAL A 105 -13.23 -5.85 13.10
C VAL A 105 -12.66 -4.67 12.31
N SER A 106 -11.37 -4.42 12.43
CA SER A 106 -10.66 -3.38 11.68
C SER A 106 -10.75 -3.59 10.17
N ALA A 107 -10.64 -4.84 9.69
CA ALA A 107 -10.77 -5.15 8.27
C ALA A 107 -12.17 -4.81 7.73
N VAL A 108 -13.24 -5.13 8.46
CA VAL A 108 -14.61 -4.76 8.07
C VAL A 108 -14.78 -3.25 7.97
N VAL A 109 -14.23 -2.50 8.92
CA VAL A 109 -14.23 -1.03 8.89
C VAL A 109 -13.42 -0.50 7.72
N GLY A 110 -12.23 -1.08 7.49
CA GLY A 110 -11.31 -0.72 6.41
C GLY A 110 -11.90 -0.95 5.01
N MET A 111 -12.79 -1.94 4.83
CA MET A 111 -13.48 -2.14 3.56
C MET A 111 -14.25 -0.89 3.10
N SER A 112 -14.88 -0.16 4.03
CA SER A 112 -15.61 1.06 3.69
C SER A 112 -14.69 2.18 3.27
N THR A 113 -13.58 2.36 3.96
CA THR A 113 -12.57 3.36 3.59
C THR A 113 -12.03 3.09 2.19
N LYS A 114 -11.68 1.82 1.89
CA LYS A 114 -11.22 1.43 0.55
C LYS A 114 -12.27 1.57 -0.53
N PHE A 115 -13.52 1.30 -0.23
CA PHE A 115 -14.62 1.52 -1.17
C PHE A 115 -14.74 3.00 -1.57
N PHE A 116 -14.71 3.91 -0.60
CA PHE A 116 -14.77 5.35 -0.88
C PHE A 116 -13.52 5.85 -1.59
N GLU A 117 -12.34 5.40 -1.19
CA GLU A 117 -11.08 5.73 -1.88
C GLU A 117 -11.14 5.36 -3.36
N GLY A 118 -11.56 4.11 -3.67
CA GLY A 118 -11.69 3.65 -5.04
C GLY A 118 -12.78 4.41 -5.83
N ALA A 119 -13.91 4.69 -5.21
CA ALA A 119 -14.99 5.45 -5.83
C ALA A 119 -14.55 6.89 -6.17
N LEU A 120 -13.90 7.58 -5.21
CA LEU A 120 -13.38 8.92 -5.40
C LEU A 120 -12.26 8.95 -6.47
N ALA A 121 -11.39 7.95 -6.49
CA ALA A 121 -10.34 7.86 -7.51
C ALA A 121 -10.90 7.72 -8.93
N ILE A 122 -12.06 7.08 -9.09
CA ILE A 122 -12.74 6.99 -10.38
C ILE A 122 -13.48 8.29 -10.72
N MET A 123 -14.15 8.88 -9.74
CA MET A 123 -14.94 10.12 -9.94
C MET A 123 -14.07 11.32 -10.30
N TYR A 124 -12.88 11.41 -9.72
CA TYR A 124 -11.97 12.54 -9.90
C TYR A 124 -10.75 12.17 -10.76
N LYS A 125 -10.94 11.31 -11.75
CA LYS A 125 -9.90 11.04 -12.75
C LYS A 125 -9.55 12.32 -13.52
N GLY A 126 -8.26 12.48 -13.78
CA GLY A 126 -7.75 13.48 -14.71
C GLY A 126 -7.03 12.82 -15.88
N HIS A 127 -6.34 13.62 -16.66
CA HIS A 127 -5.47 13.16 -17.74
C HIS A 127 -4.10 13.80 -17.56
N ASP A 128 -3.06 13.07 -17.93
CA ASP A 128 -1.72 13.63 -17.95
C ASP A 128 -1.45 14.44 -19.24
N SER A 129 -0.20 14.92 -19.41
CA SER A 129 0.22 15.66 -20.58
C SER A 129 0.18 14.84 -21.89
N ALA A 130 0.14 13.52 -21.80
CA ALA A 130 0.02 12.59 -22.93
C ALA A 130 -1.45 12.22 -23.24
N GLY A 131 -2.41 12.72 -22.45
CA GLY A 131 -3.83 12.41 -22.58
C GLY A 131 -4.22 11.08 -21.93
N GLU A 132 -3.32 10.42 -21.21
CA GLU A 132 -3.57 9.17 -20.52
C GLU A 132 -4.41 9.40 -19.24
N PRO A 133 -5.42 8.56 -18.97
CA PRO A 133 -6.23 8.73 -17.77
C PRO A 133 -5.40 8.44 -16.51
N GLN A 134 -5.35 9.42 -15.64
CA GLN A 134 -4.65 9.37 -14.37
C GLN A 134 -5.63 9.53 -13.21
N GLY A 135 -5.33 8.89 -12.07
CA GLY A 135 -6.17 8.97 -10.89
C GLY A 135 -5.34 8.89 -9.61
N GLY A 136 -6.03 8.80 -8.49
CA GLY A 136 -5.41 8.67 -7.17
C GLY A 136 -5.59 9.90 -6.30
N THR A 137 -5.01 9.88 -5.11
CA THR A 137 -5.23 10.89 -4.06
C THR A 137 -4.90 12.31 -4.52
N MET A 138 -3.86 12.49 -5.33
CA MET A 138 -3.48 13.81 -5.87
C MET A 138 -4.58 14.41 -6.72
N TYR A 139 -5.18 13.61 -7.62
CA TYR A 139 -6.28 14.04 -8.46
C TYR A 139 -7.57 14.27 -7.68
N ILE A 140 -7.84 13.46 -6.64
CA ILE A 140 -8.96 13.68 -5.73
C ILE A 140 -8.82 15.03 -5.03
N ILE A 141 -7.63 15.40 -4.58
CA ILE A 141 -7.39 16.69 -3.95
C ILE A 141 -7.58 17.83 -4.95
N LEU A 142 -7.00 17.73 -6.15
CA LEU A 142 -7.05 18.80 -7.16
C LEU A 142 -8.45 19.01 -7.71
N HIS A 143 -9.15 17.95 -8.10
CA HIS A 143 -10.46 18.04 -8.73
C HIS A 143 -11.63 18.01 -7.74
N GLY A 144 -11.43 17.40 -6.56
CA GLY A 144 -12.46 17.34 -5.53
C GLY A 144 -12.48 18.52 -4.58
N LEU A 145 -11.30 19.01 -4.14
CA LEU A 145 -11.19 20.13 -3.20
C LEU A 145 -10.86 21.46 -3.91
N GLY A 146 -10.39 21.40 -5.14
CA GLY A 146 -10.08 22.56 -5.98
C GLY A 146 -8.64 23.07 -5.86
N GLU A 147 -8.30 24.03 -6.71
CA GLU A 147 -6.95 24.58 -6.91
C GLU A 147 -6.29 25.14 -5.63
N ARG A 148 -7.07 25.60 -4.67
CA ARG A 148 -6.57 26.11 -3.38
C ARG A 148 -5.81 25.05 -2.59
N TRP A 149 -6.13 23.78 -2.78
CA TRP A 149 -5.54 22.65 -2.09
C TRP A 149 -4.35 22.01 -2.84
N LYS A 150 -3.95 22.60 -3.94
CA LYS A 150 -2.82 22.15 -4.75
C LYS A 150 -1.50 21.92 -3.97
N PRO A 151 -1.13 22.75 -2.97
CA PRO A 151 0.06 22.48 -2.17
C PRO A 151 0.01 21.14 -1.44
N PHE A 152 -1.18 20.72 -0.97
CA PHE A 152 -1.37 19.42 -0.32
C PHE A 152 -1.21 18.24 -1.29
N ALA A 153 -1.66 18.41 -2.54
CA ALA A 153 -1.45 17.39 -3.58
C ALA A 153 0.04 17.18 -3.88
N TYR A 154 0.81 18.27 -3.99
CA TYR A 154 2.27 18.20 -4.17
C TYR A 154 2.97 17.61 -2.94
N PHE A 155 2.59 18.03 -1.74
CA PHE A 155 3.12 17.47 -0.50
C PHE A 155 2.89 15.95 -0.44
N PHE A 156 1.67 15.49 -0.73
CA PHE A 156 1.34 14.08 -0.79
C PHE A 156 2.19 13.34 -1.84
N ALA A 157 2.40 13.93 -3.03
CA ALA A 157 3.21 13.34 -4.08
C ALA A 157 4.67 13.15 -3.66
N VAL A 158 5.27 14.17 -3.05
CA VAL A 158 6.68 14.12 -2.59
C VAL A 158 6.84 13.10 -1.46
N VAL A 159 5.98 13.15 -0.44
CA VAL A 159 6.03 12.22 0.69
C VAL A 159 5.73 10.80 0.22
N GLY A 160 4.76 10.63 -0.67
CA GLY A 160 4.43 9.35 -1.28
C GLY A 160 5.59 8.76 -2.06
N LEU A 161 6.30 9.57 -2.85
CA LEU A 161 7.49 9.13 -3.58
C LEU A 161 8.56 8.59 -2.63
N ILE A 162 8.83 9.29 -1.53
CA ILE A 162 9.80 8.84 -0.52
C ILE A 162 9.30 7.57 0.17
N GLY A 163 8.02 7.51 0.54
CA GLY A 163 7.42 6.37 1.24
C GLY A 163 7.36 5.09 0.40
N THR A 164 7.33 5.21 -0.93
CA THR A 164 7.25 4.06 -1.85
C THR A 164 8.60 3.49 -2.27
N LEU A 165 9.73 3.99 -1.72
CA LEU A 165 11.06 3.48 -2.05
C LEU A 165 11.29 2.00 -1.68
N CYS A 166 10.36 1.35 -0.98
CA CYS A 166 10.35 -0.09 -0.67
C CYS A 166 11.63 -0.62 0.01
N VAL A 167 12.43 0.25 0.63
CA VAL A 167 13.70 -0.11 1.27
C VAL A 167 13.51 -1.18 2.35
N MET A 168 12.44 -1.02 3.16
CA MET A 168 12.11 -1.97 4.22
C MET A 168 11.75 -3.34 3.67
N GLN A 169 10.94 -3.39 2.61
CA GLN A 169 10.50 -4.64 1.98
C GLN A 169 11.68 -5.39 1.36
N ALA A 170 12.56 -4.68 0.66
CA ALA A 170 13.77 -5.26 0.07
C ALA A 170 14.70 -5.82 1.15
N ASN A 171 14.94 -5.08 2.23
CA ASN A 171 15.77 -5.54 3.34
C ASN A 171 15.19 -6.80 4.02
N GLN A 172 13.90 -6.82 4.26
CA GLN A 172 13.22 -7.96 4.88
C GLN A 172 13.18 -9.19 3.98
N LEU A 173 13.07 -9.00 2.66
CA LEU A 173 13.18 -10.11 1.72
C LEU A 173 14.58 -10.75 1.79
N VAL A 174 15.63 -9.93 1.77
CA VAL A 174 17.01 -10.39 1.93
C VAL A 174 17.17 -11.13 3.27
N GLU A 175 16.69 -10.56 4.37
CA GLU A 175 16.76 -11.18 5.70
C GLU A 175 16.04 -12.53 5.75
N SER A 176 14.85 -12.62 5.17
CA SER A 176 14.08 -13.87 5.11
C SER A 176 14.82 -14.95 4.31
N VAL A 177 15.38 -14.59 3.16
CA VAL A 177 16.15 -15.54 2.35
C VAL A 177 17.43 -15.97 3.07
N THR A 178 18.14 -15.04 3.73
CA THR A 178 19.33 -15.40 4.49
C THR A 178 19.01 -16.33 5.66
N THR A 179 17.96 -16.07 6.42
CA THR A 179 17.59 -16.86 7.58
C THR A 179 17.09 -18.26 7.21
N VAL A 180 16.31 -18.36 6.12
CA VAL A 180 15.66 -19.63 5.75
C VAL A 180 16.58 -20.53 4.92
N PHE A 181 17.40 -19.94 4.04
CA PHE A 181 18.18 -20.72 3.08
C PHE A 181 19.68 -20.70 3.35
N THR A 182 20.27 -19.53 3.59
CA THR A 182 21.74 -19.42 3.66
C THR A 182 22.31 -19.78 5.03
N THR A 183 21.65 -19.39 6.10
CA THR A 183 22.10 -19.73 7.47
C THR A 183 22.09 -21.24 7.72
N PRO A 184 21.04 -22.00 7.38
CA PRO A 184 21.05 -23.46 7.51
C PRO A 184 22.06 -24.15 6.60
N ALA A 185 22.40 -23.53 5.45
CA ALA A 185 23.44 -24.03 4.55
C ALA A 185 24.87 -23.72 5.01
N GLY A 186 25.04 -23.10 6.17
CA GLY A 186 26.35 -22.73 6.71
C GLY A 186 27.00 -21.54 6.01
N ILE A 187 26.25 -20.78 5.23
CA ILE A 187 26.75 -19.58 4.54
C ILE A 187 26.58 -18.38 5.47
N GLU A 188 27.69 -17.76 5.84
CA GLU A 188 27.68 -16.58 6.71
C GLU A 188 26.97 -15.40 6.05
N ASN A 189 26.15 -14.69 6.84
CA ASN A 189 25.44 -13.50 6.39
C ASN A 189 26.38 -12.30 6.30
N THR A 190 27.16 -12.26 5.23
CA THR A 190 28.12 -11.18 4.95
C THR A 190 27.48 -10.03 4.17
N LEU A 191 28.07 -8.84 4.28
CA LEU A 191 27.65 -7.66 3.50
C LEU A 191 27.67 -7.95 1.99
N GLY A 192 28.67 -8.71 1.52
CA GLY A 192 28.80 -9.11 0.13
C GLY A 192 27.61 -9.96 -0.34
N LEU A 193 27.17 -10.94 0.47
CA LEU A 193 26.01 -11.76 0.17
C LEU A 193 24.73 -10.91 0.05
N ARG A 194 24.49 -10.01 1.01
CA ARG A 194 23.36 -9.08 0.99
C ARG A 194 23.37 -8.18 -0.26
N PHE A 195 24.54 -7.72 -0.67
CA PHE A 195 24.69 -6.89 -1.87
C PHE A 195 24.36 -7.67 -3.15
N VAL A 196 24.88 -8.89 -3.28
CA VAL A 196 24.56 -9.78 -4.42
C VAL A 196 23.06 -10.08 -4.49
N MET A 197 22.44 -10.39 -3.36
CA MET A 197 20.98 -10.62 -3.29
C MET A 197 20.22 -9.36 -3.68
N GLY A 198 20.63 -8.20 -3.23
CA GLY A 198 20.02 -6.91 -3.62
C GLY A 198 20.09 -6.69 -5.14
N ILE A 199 21.21 -7.01 -5.78
CA ILE A 199 21.34 -6.93 -7.24
C ILE A 199 20.37 -7.90 -7.92
N VAL A 200 20.31 -9.15 -7.49
CA VAL A 200 19.40 -10.16 -8.07
C VAL A 200 17.95 -9.70 -7.95
N ILE A 201 17.52 -9.24 -6.77
CA ILE A 201 16.17 -8.72 -6.56
C ILE A 201 15.91 -7.53 -7.49
N SER A 202 16.85 -6.58 -7.58
CA SER A 202 16.71 -5.41 -8.46
C SER A 202 16.58 -5.78 -9.93
N LEU A 203 17.32 -6.77 -10.39
CA LEU A 203 17.22 -7.27 -11.78
C LEU A 203 15.87 -7.92 -12.05
N VAL A 204 15.37 -8.75 -11.14
CA VAL A 204 14.06 -9.42 -11.28
C VAL A 204 12.94 -8.38 -11.28
N VAL A 205 12.94 -7.46 -10.32
CA VAL A 205 11.94 -6.40 -10.22
C VAL A 205 12.01 -5.47 -11.44
N GLY A 206 13.22 -5.07 -11.86
CA GLY A 206 13.43 -4.25 -13.05
C GLY A 206 12.89 -4.91 -14.32
N ALA A 207 13.14 -6.21 -14.50
CA ALA A 207 12.63 -6.97 -15.63
C ALA A 207 11.09 -7.02 -15.69
N VAL A 208 10.43 -7.00 -14.52
CA VAL A 208 8.95 -6.94 -14.42
C VAL A 208 8.45 -5.53 -14.75
N ILE A 209 9.05 -4.49 -14.13
CA ILE A 209 8.60 -3.11 -14.24
C ILE A 209 8.76 -2.55 -15.65
N ILE A 210 9.84 -2.89 -16.36
CA ILE A 210 10.09 -2.42 -17.74
C ILE A 210 8.94 -2.81 -18.70
N GLY A 211 8.19 -3.87 -18.41
CA GLY A 211 7.01 -4.26 -19.18
C GLY A 211 5.73 -3.49 -18.88
N GLY A 212 5.80 -2.46 -17.99
CA GLY A 212 4.68 -1.62 -17.64
C GLY A 212 3.56 -2.34 -16.87
N ILE A 213 2.44 -1.62 -16.65
CA ILE A 213 1.32 -2.11 -15.83
C ILE A 213 0.72 -3.43 -16.34
N ARG A 214 0.72 -3.64 -17.64
CA ARG A 214 0.21 -4.86 -18.25
C ARG A 214 1.04 -6.08 -17.85
N ARG A 215 2.36 -5.96 -17.83
CA ARG A 215 3.25 -7.05 -17.41
C ARG A 215 3.19 -7.29 -15.90
N ILE A 216 3.13 -6.22 -15.12
CA ILE A 216 2.94 -6.29 -13.68
C ILE A 216 1.64 -7.05 -13.36
N SER A 217 0.52 -6.71 -14.00
CA SER A 217 -0.79 -7.32 -13.74
C SER A 217 -0.92 -8.78 -14.18
N VAL A 218 -0.05 -9.26 -15.06
CA VAL A 218 0.00 -10.68 -15.48
C VAL A 218 0.83 -11.51 -14.49
N ILE A 219 1.86 -10.91 -13.90
CA ILE A 219 2.78 -11.59 -12.98
C ILE A 219 2.25 -11.56 -11.53
N SER A 220 1.47 -10.52 -11.16
CA SER A 220 0.83 -10.39 -9.85
C SER A 220 -0.34 -11.36 -9.68
#